data_0d3b64d82a34673656bdb2c5a1e63ef8
#
_entry.id   0d3b64d82a34673656bdb2c5a1e63ef8
#
_cell.length_a   1.000
_cell.length_b   1.000
_cell.length_c   1.000
_cell.angle_alpha   90.00
_cell.angle_beta   90.00
_cell.angle_gamma   90.00
#
_symmetry.space_group_name_H-M   'P 1'
#
loop_
_entity.id
_entity.type
_entity.pdbx_description
1 polymer ?
#
loop_
_entity_poly.entity_id
_entity_poly.type
_entity_poly.pdbx_seq_one_letter_code
_entity_poly.pdbx_strand_id
1 'polypeptide(L)'
;GHVSFDGTDVGDLDRNALKSLRRRMQMIFQDPYASLNPRMTVYDTLAEPLLLHKIVDRTGLDAAIRELMDNVGLARGFAKKYPHEFSGGQRQRIAIGRALATKPEFIVADEPVSALDVTIQAQILDLLKDLKDEYGLTMLFVSHDLAVIRQIADRVAVLYRGKLEEVGNTSDVFNSPQS
;
A
#
# COMPACT_ATOMS: atom_id res chain seq x y z
N GLY A 1 -18.32 14.80 4.60
CA GLY A 1 -18.23 13.45 5.17
C GLY A 1 -17.30 13.43 6.37
N HIS A 2 -17.44 12.42 7.20
CA HIS A 2 -16.57 12.21 8.35
C HIS A 2 -15.70 10.99 8.09
N VAL A 3 -14.43 11.08 8.50
CA VAL A 3 -13.48 9.96 8.48
C VAL A 3 -12.97 9.80 9.91
N SER A 4 -13.21 8.63 10.51
CA SER A 4 -12.65 8.29 11.81
C SER A 4 -11.66 7.14 11.67
N PHE A 5 -10.56 7.24 12.40
CA PHE A 5 -9.57 6.20 12.50
C PHE A 5 -9.34 5.89 13.99
N ASP A 6 -9.55 4.61 14.36
CA ASP A 6 -9.40 4.15 15.73
C ASP A 6 -10.17 5.04 16.76
N GLY A 7 -11.43 5.38 16.39
CA GLY A 7 -12.32 6.20 17.20
C GLY A 7 -12.04 7.72 17.20
N THR A 8 -11.02 8.17 16.46
CA THR A 8 -10.67 9.60 16.38
C THR A 8 -11.09 10.17 15.03
N ASP A 9 -11.82 11.31 15.02
CA ASP A 9 -12.15 12.01 13.78
C ASP A 9 -10.89 12.65 13.20
N VAL A 10 -10.58 12.28 11.94
CA VAL A 10 -9.37 12.75 11.25
C VAL A 10 -9.44 14.26 10.96
N GLY A 11 -10.66 14.81 10.80
CA GLY A 11 -10.88 16.22 10.54
C GLY A 11 -10.55 17.13 11.72
N ASP A 12 -10.59 16.60 12.93
CA ASP A 12 -10.34 17.36 14.16
C ASP A 12 -8.88 17.35 14.62
N LEU A 13 -8.02 16.62 13.90
CA LEU A 13 -6.63 16.45 14.28
C LEU A 13 -5.78 17.72 13.99
N ASP A 14 -4.98 18.11 14.97
CA ASP A 14 -3.94 19.10 14.76
C ASP A 14 -2.81 18.55 13.87
N ARG A 15 -1.87 19.41 13.49
CA ARG A 15 -0.76 19.05 12.59
C ARG A 15 0.12 17.93 13.14
N ASN A 16 0.33 17.88 14.45
CA ASN A 16 1.20 16.87 15.09
C ASN A 16 0.48 15.53 15.19
N ALA A 17 -0.78 15.53 15.59
CA ALA A 17 -1.63 14.35 15.64
C ALA A 17 -1.84 13.76 14.24
N LEU A 18 -2.04 14.61 13.22
CA LEU A 18 -2.13 14.17 11.83
C LEU A 18 -0.83 13.55 11.32
N LYS A 19 0.33 14.07 11.72
CA LYS A 19 1.63 13.46 11.38
C LYS A 19 1.77 12.07 12.03
N SER A 20 1.34 11.92 13.28
CA SER A 20 1.32 10.63 13.98
C SER A 20 0.38 9.64 13.30
N LEU A 21 -0.82 10.09 12.91
CA LEU A 21 -1.80 9.26 12.19
C LEU A 21 -1.24 8.78 10.85
N ARG A 22 -0.58 9.66 10.08
CA ARG A 22 0.03 9.33 8.78
C ARG A 22 1.13 8.26 8.88
N ARG A 23 1.76 8.09 10.04
CA ARG A 23 2.65 6.98 10.30
C ARG A 23 1.90 5.65 10.36
N ARG A 24 0.71 5.64 11.00
CA ARG A 24 -0.11 4.44 11.21
C ARG A 24 -0.93 4.07 9.97
N MET A 25 -1.22 5.04 9.10
CA MET A 25 -2.03 4.88 7.89
C MET A 25 -1.21 5.29 6.67
N GLN A 26 -1.07 4.39 5.71
CA GLN A 26 -0.32 4.63 4.48
C GLN A 26 -1.19 4.36 3.25
N MET A 27 -0.74 4.85 2.09
CA MET A 27 -1.44 4.68 0.83
C MET A 27 -0.50 4.16 -0.25
N ILE A 28 -0.99 3.18 -1.02
CA ILE A 28 -0.38 2.70 -2.26
C ILE A 28 -1.26 3.22 -3.40
N PHE A 29 -0.67 4.04 -4.27
CA PHE A 29 -1.39 4.72 -5.34
C PHE A 29 -1.47 3.87 -6.60
N GLN A 30 -2.48 4.17 -7.44
CA GLN A 30 -2.77 3.51 -8.70
C GLN A 30 -1.59 3.55 -9.68
N ASP A 31 -0.92 4.69 -9.79
CA ASP A 31 0.19 4.89 -10.73
C ASP A 31 1.52 4.97 -9.97
N PRO A 32 2.34 3.90 -10.03
CA PRO A 32 3.65 3.91 -9.40
C PRO A 32 4.63 4.90 -10.06
N TYR A 33 4.39 5.29 -11.32
CA TYR A 33 5.18 6.33 -12.00
C TYR A 33 4.96 7.70 -11.37
N ALA A 34 3.69 8.07 -11.20
CA ALA A 34 3.34 9.36 -10.62
C ALA A 34 3.63 9.44 -9.11
N SER A 35 3.64 8.30 -8.43
CA SER A 35 3.83 8.24 -6.98
C SER A 35 5.29 8.28 -6.53
N LEU A 36 6.25 7.94 -7.42
CA LEU A 36 7.68 7.93 -7.12
C LEU A 36 8.36 9.19 -7.66
N ASN A 37 9.19 9.83 -6.83
CA ASN A 37 9.99 10.95 -7.29
C ASN A 37 11.11 10.46 -8.24
N PRO A 38 11.14 10.88 -9.52
CA PRO A 38 12.11 10.40 -10.49
C PRO A 38 13.56 10.80 -10.19
N ARG A 39 13.77 11.77 -9.28
CA ARG A 39 15.09 12.26 -8.87
C ARG A 39 15.65 11.56 -7.64
N MET A 40 14.89 10.68 -7.02
CA MET A 40 15.29 9.90 -5.85
C MET A 40 15.64 8.47 -6.27
N THR A 41 16.71 7.94 -5.69
CA THR A 41 17.04 6.52 -5.82
C THR A 41 16.03 5.67 -5.02
N VAL A 42 16.06 4.34 -5.22
CA VAL A 42 15.29 3.41 -4.37
C VAL A 42 15.68 3.60 -2.91
N TYR A 43 16.99 3.72 -2.64
CA TYR A 43 17.49 3.97 -1.29
C TYR A 43 16.88 5.22 -0.67
N ASP A 44 16.92 6.36 -1.37
CA ASP A 44 16.37 7.63 -0.88
C ASP A 44 14.86 7.55 -0.65
N THR A 45 14.15 6.89 -1.57
CA THR A 45 12.69 6.69 -1.48
C THR A 45 12.28 5.89 -0.24
N LEU A 46 13.04 4.86 0.12
CA LEU A 46 12.79 4.05 1.31
C LEU A 46 13.31 4.71 2.60
N ALA A 47 14.42 5.47 2.50
CA ALA A 47 15.01 6.19 3.63
C ALA A 47 14.14 7.34 4.14
N GLU A 48 13.46 8.05 3.23
CA GLU A 48 12.66 9.23 3.56
C GLU A 48 11.63 8.96 4.68
N PRO A 49 10.70 7.99 4.55
CA PRO A 49 9.72 7.72 5.61
C PRO A 49 10.37 7.18 6.89
N LEU A 50 11.43 6.39 6.79
CA LEU A 50 12.15 5.85 7.95
C LEU A 50 12.73 6.96 8.82
N LEU A 51 13.34 7.96 8.20
CA LEU A 51 13.94 9.11 8.90
C LEU A 51 12.89 10.14 9.33
N LEU A 52 11.92 10.47 8.45
CA LEU A 52 10.87 11.45 8.73
C LEU A 52 10.04 11.07 9.96
N HIS A 53 9.71 9.80 10.09
CA HIS A 53 8.93 9.26 11.20
C HIS A 53 9.79 8.70 12.33
N LYS A 54 11.12 8.87 12.26
CA LYS A 54 12.09 8.40 13.27
C LYS A 54 11.90 6.91 13.61
N ILE A 55 11.67 6.09 12.58
CA ILE A 55 11.54 4.63 12.74
C ILE A 55 12.89 4.03 13.10
N VAL A 56 13.94 4.52 12.44
CA VAL A 56 15.34 4.17 12.71
C VAL A 56 16.19 5.43 12.76
N ASP A 57 17.34 5.35 13.39
CA ASP A 57 18.39 6.36 13.30
C ASP A 57 19.28 6.13 12.04
N ARG A 58 20.25 7.01 11.83
CA ARG A 58 21.15 6.88 10.67
C ARG A 58 22.00 5.63 10.69
N THR A 59 22.27 5.06 11.85
CA THR A 59 23.12 3.87 12.00
C THR A 59 22.37 2.58 11.61
N GLY A 60 21.05 2.53 11.85
CA GLY A 60 20.19 1.42 11.50
C GLY A 60 19.59 1.51 10.08
N LEU A 61 19.80 2.63 9.37
CA LEU A 61 19.11 2.93 8.12
C LEU A 61 19.41 1.90 7.01
N ASP A 62 20.67 1.55 6.79
CA ASP A 62 21.07 0.60 5.76
C ASP A 62 20.48 -0.79 5.98
N ALA A 63 20.42 -1.25 7.22
CA ALA A 63 19.83 -2.54 7.57
C ALA A 63 18.32 -2.53 7.32
N ALA A 64 17.61 -1.47 7.72
CA ALA A 64 16.19 -1.33 7.53
C ALA A 64 15.81 -1.25 6.04
N ILE A 65 16.60 -0.55 5.22
CA ILE A 65 16.36 -0.47 3.77
C ILE A 65 16.55 -1.84 3.10
N ARG A 66 17.59 -2.59 3.48
CA ARG A 66 17.81 -3.95 2.96
C ARG A 66 16.65 -4.87 3.31
N GLU A 67 16.18 -4.82 4.55
CA GLU A 67 15.01 -5.58 5.01
C GLU A 67 13.77 -5.23 4.19
N LEU A 68 13.46 -3.94 3.99
CA LEU A 68 12.34 -3.51 3.16
C LEU A 68 12.46 -4.01 1.71
N MET A 69 13.66 -3.94 1.12
CA MET A 69 13.88 -4.44 -0.24
C MET A 69 13.67 -5.95 -0.32
N ASP A 70 14.16 -6.71 0.65
CA ASP A 70 13.96 -8.16 0.71
C ASP A 70 12.47 -8.50 0.85
N ASN A 71 11.74 -7.82 1.73
CA ASN A 71 10.31 -8.04 2.00
C ASN A 71 9.44 -7.80 0.76
N VAL A 72 9.82 -6.88 -0.12
CA VAL A 72 9.09 -6.63 -1.37
C VAL A 72 9.70 -7.34 -2.59
N GLY A 73 10.69 -8.20 -2.40
CA GLY A 73 11.32 -8.97 -3.46
C GLY A 73 12.13 -8.14 -4.46
N LEU A 74 12.83 -7.10 -4.00
CA LEU A 74 13.76 -6.29 -4.78
C LEU A 74 15.20 -6.68 -4.46
N ALA A 75 16.01 -6.90 -5.49
CA ALA A 75 17.44 -7.16 -5.30
C ALA A 75 18.14 -5.97 -4.63
N ARG A 76 18.92 -6.23 -3.58
CA ARG A 76 19.65 -5.19 -2.80
C ARG A 76 20.57 -4.32 -3.67
N GLY A 77 21.12 -4.89 -4.75
CA GLY A 77 21.93 -4.15 -5.73
C GLY A 77 21.20 -3.03 -6.46
N PHE A 78 19.86 -2.99 -6.39
CA PHE A 78 19.04 -1.96 -7.02
C PHE A 78 18.87 -0.70 -6.17
N ALA A 79 19.41 -0.66 -4.96
CA ALA A 79 19.26 0.47 -4.04
C ALA A 79 19.67 1.83 -4.63
N LYS A 80 20.72 1.84 -5.47
CA LYS A 80 21.24 3.08 -6.09
C LYS A 80 20.59 3.44 -7.44
N LYS A 81 19.64 2.63 -7.91
CA LYS A 81 18.94 2.87 -9.18
C LYS A 81 17.77 3.85 -9.00
N TYR A 82 17.40 4.50 -10.10
CA TYR A 82 16.29 5.45 -10.19
C TYR A 82 15.02 4.78 -10.71
N PRO A 83 13.83 5.33 -10.43
CA PRO A 83 12.55 4.76 -10.86
C PRO A 83 12.45 4.46 -12.36
N HIS A 84 13.04 5.28 -13.23
CA HIS A 84 12.98 5.09 -14.68
C HIS A 84 13.75 3.85 -15.17
N GLU A 85 14.62 3.27 -14.34
CA GLU A 85 15.38 2.06 -14.65
C GLU A 85 14.63 0.75 -14.36
N PHE A 86 13.37 0.85 -13.89
CA PHE A 86 12.57 -0.29 -13.43
C PHE A 86 11.32 -0.51 -14.27
N SER A 87 10.86 -1.78 -14.33
CA SER A 87 9.54 -2.14 -14.85
C SER A 87 8.40 -1.62 -13.96
N GLY A 88 7.17 -1.62 -14.47
CA GLY A 88 5.99 -1.23 -13.69
C GLY A 88 5.84 -2.03 -12.40
N GLY A 89 5.99 -3.35 -12.46
CA GLY A 89 5.90 -4.21 -11.28
C GLY A 89 7.00 -3.95 -10.26
N GLN A 90 8.23 -3.69 -10.70
CA GLN A 90 9.32 -3.32 -9.80
C GLN A 90 9.07 -1.96 -9.13
N ARG A 91 8.55 -0.98 -9.86
CA ARG A 91 8.15 0.31 -9.26
C ARG A 91 7.03 0.16 -8.25
N GLN A 92 6.06 -0.73 -8.51
CA GLN A 92 5.02 -1.03 -7.55
C GLN A 92 5.59 -1.64 -6.27
N ARG A 93 6.57 -2.54 -6.38
CA ARG A 93 7.28 -3.08 -5.21
C ARG A 93 8.01 -2.01 -4.41
N ILE A 94 8.61 -1.00 -5.08
CA ILE A 94 9.22 0.16 -4.41
C ILE A 94 8.15 0.97 -3.66
N ALA A 95 6.99 1.25 -4.29
CA ALA A 95 5.90 1.97 -3.67
C ALA A 95 5.31 1.23 -2.45
N ILE A 96 5.17 -0.10 -2.53
CA ILE A 96 4.78 -0.95 -1.41
C ILE A 96 5.81 -0.88 -0.28
N GLY A 97 7.10 -1.02 -0.58
CA GLY A 97 8.19 -0.91 0.40
C GLY A 97 8.20 0.44 1.11
N ARG A 98 7.97 1.52 0.38
CA ARG A 98 7.84 2.87 0.96
C ARG A 98 6.67 2.96 1.94
N ALA A 99 5.51 2.39 1.60
CA ALA A 99 4.36 2.36 2.50
C ALA A 99 4.62 1.53 3.77
N LEU A 100 5.32 0.40 3.66
CA LEU A 100 5.67 -0.46 4.79
C LEU A 100 6.73 0.14 5.71
N ALA A 101 7.55 1.09 5.23
CA ALA A 101 8.67 1.65 5.98
C ALA A 101 8.26 2.27 7.32
N THR A 102 7.04 2.80 7.44
CA THR A 102 6.52 3.38 8.68
C THR A 102 5.97 2.35 9.66
N LYS A 103 5.93 1.06 9.29
CA LYS A 103 5.25 -0.02 10.02
C LYS A 103 3.78 0.34 10.30
N PRO A 104 2.99 0.57 9.25
CA PRO A 104 1.60 1.02 9.39
C PRO A 104 0.71 -0.09 9.94
N GLU A 105 -0.43 0.30 10.49
CA GLU A 105 -1.51 -0.61 10.91
C GLU A 105 -2.56 -0.76 9.81
N PHE A 106 -2.69 0.27 8.97
CA PHE A 106 -3.70 0.37 7.92
C PHE A 106 -3.10 0.87 6.60
N ILE A 107 -3.44 0.18 5.52
CA ILE A 107 -3.04 0.58 4.16
C ILE A 107 -4.27 0.75 3.28
N VAL A 108 -4.36 1.89 2.60
CA VAL A 108 -5.29 2.09 1.48
C VAL A 108 -4.53 1.76 0.20
N ALA A 109 -4.96 0.72 -0.50
CA ALA A 109 -4.42 0.31 -1.79
C ALA A 109 -5.44 0.71 -2.89
N ASP A 110 -5.16 1.83 -3.57
CA ASP A 110 -6.02 2.37 -4.60
C ASP A 110 -5.58 1.87 -5.98
N GLU A 111 -6.33 0.93 -6.53
CA GLU A 111 -6.06 0.25 -7.80
C GLU A 111 -4.59 -0.18 -8.00
N PRO A 112 -3.96 -0.84 -7.02
CA PRO A 112 -2.50 -1.02 -6.98
C PRO A 112 -1.94 -1.92 -8.09
N VAL A 113 -2.79 -2.57 -8.87
CA VAL A 113 -2.40 -3.51 -9.94
C VAL A 113 -3.00 -3.18 -11.31
N SER A 114 -3.84 -2.15 -11.42
CA SER A 114 -4.59 -1.85 -12.65
C SER A 114 -3.71 -1.51 -13.86
N ALA A 115 -2.53 -0.95 -13.64
CA ALA A 115 -1.58 -0.58 -14.70
C ALA A 115 -0.56 -1.68 -15.06
N LEU A 116 -0.73 -2.90 -14.52
CA LEU A 116 0.21 -4.01 -14.67
C LEU A 116 -0.38 -5.11 -15.57
N ASP A 117 0.48 -5.87 -16.24
CA ASP A 117 0.04 -7.08 -16.96
C ASP A 117 -0.41 -8.17 -15.96
N VAL A 118 -1.21 -9.13 -16.46
CA VAL A 118 -1.89 -10.15 -15.63
C VAL A 118 -0.91 -10.97 -14.79
N THR A 119 0.25 -11.31 -15.34
CA THR A 119 1.25 -12.12 -14.63
C THR A 119 1.87 -11.33 -13.48
N ILE A 120 2.21 -10.08 -13.70
CA ILE A 120 2.76 -9.20 -12.66
C ILE A 120 1.68 -8.83 -11.64
N GLN A 121 0.42 -8.62 -12.06
CA GLN A 121 -0.71 -8.44 -11.14
C GLN A 121 -0.78 -9.56 -10.10
N ALA A 122 -0.76 -10.82 -10.56
CA ALA A 122 -0.82 -11.98 -9.66
C ALA A 122 0.33 -11.96 -8.63
N GLN A 123 1.56 -11.66 -9.08
CA GLN A 123 2.72 -11.56 -8.19
C GLN A 123 2.60 -10.44 -7.16
N ILE A 124 2.04 -9.28 -7.53
CA ILE A 124 1.83 -8.17 -6.59
C ILE A 124 0.69 -8.48 -5.61
N LEU A 125 -0.37 -9.15 -6.05
CA LEU A 125 -1.47 -9.57 -5.17
C LEU A 125 -1.00 -10.61 -4.14
N ASP A 126 -0.21 -11.58 -4.55
CA ASP A 126 0.39 -12.55 -3.64
C ASP A 126 1.32 -11.87 -2.63
N LEU A 127 2.18 -10.95 -3.09
CA LEU A 127 3.01 -10.14 -2.19
C LEU A 127 2.17 -9.36 -1.17
N LEU A 128 1.09 -8.69 -1.58
CA LEU A 128 0.24 -7.93 -0.67
C LEU A 128 -0.47 -8.82 0.36
N LYS A 129 -0.85 -10.05 0.00
CA LYS A 129 -1.40 -11.04 0.93
C LYS A 129 -0.37 -11.47 1.96
N ASP A 130 0.81 -11.84 1.50
CA ASP A 130 1.91 -12.29 2.38
C ASP A 130 2.25 -11.19 3.40
N LEU A 131 2.37 -9.94 2.93
CA LEU A 131 2.64 -8.79 3.77
C LEU A 131 1.49 -8.48 4.74
N LYS A 132 0.23 -8.61 4.31
CA LYS A 132 -0.95 -8.45 5.18
C LYS A 132 -0.88 -9.43 6.34
N ASP A 133 -0.58 -10.70 6.06
CA ASP A 133 -0.54 -11.76 7.06
C ASP A 133 0.70 -11.63 7.97
N GLU A 134 1.87 -11.34 7.40
CA GLU A 134 3.12 -11.21 8.15
C GLU A 134 3.10 -10.01 9.11
N TYR A 135 2.60 -8.87 8.67
CA TYR A 135 2.58 -7.63 9.46
C TYR A 135 1.26 -7.38 10.20
N GLY A 136 0.27 -8.26 10.06
CA GLY A 136 -1.06 -8.08 10.67
C GLY A 136 -1.79 -6.83 10.17
N LEU A 137 -1.64 -6.49 8.88
CA LEU A 137 -2.18 -5.26 8.31
C LEU A 137 -3.69 -5.34 8.09
N THR A 138 -4.37 -4.24 8.41
CA THR A 138 -5.71 -3.99 7.87
C THR A 138 -5.57 -3.25 6.53
N MET A 139 -6.25 -3.72 5.49
CA MET A 139 -6.14 -3.14 4.16
C MET A 139 -7.50 -2.79 3.58
N LEU A 140 -7.64 -1.54 3.11
CA LEU A 140 -8.73 -1.12 2.23
C LEU A 140 -8.24 -1.19 0.78
N PHE A 141 -8.74 -2.17 0.05
CA PHE A 141 -8.35 -2.41 -1.34
C PHE A 141 -9.43 -1.89 -2.29
N VAL A 142 -9.10 -0.92 -3.13
CA VAL A 142 -9.99 -0.36 -4.15
C VAL A 142 -9.63 -0.95 -5.52
N SER A 143 -10.61 -1.50 -6.22
CA SER A 143 -10.44 -2.01 -7.58
C SER A 143 -11.79 -2.02 -8.32
N HIS A 144 -11.72 -1.88 -9.64
CA HIS A 144 -12.86 -2.12 -10.53
C HIS A 144 -12.85 -3.55 -11.11
N ASP A 145 -11.83 -4.35 -10.83
CA ASP A 145 -11.72 -5.75 -11.26
C ASP A 145 -12.23 -6.68 -10.17
N LEU A 146 -13.38 -7.30 -10.44
CA LEU A 146 -14.03 -8.23 -9.51
C LEU A 146 -13.21 -9.49 -9.26
N ALA A 147 -12.42 -9.96 -10.24
CA ALA A 147 -11.55 -11.12 -10.07
C ALA A 147 -10.44 -10.83 -9.06
N VAL A 148 -9.87 -9.63 -9.11
CA VAL A 148 -8.88 -9.14 -8.15
C VAL A 148 -9.48 -9.06 -6.75
N ILE A 149 -10.67 -8.44 -6.60
CA ILE A 149 -11.35 -8.34 -5.29
C ILE A 149 -11.62 -9.72 -4.70
N ARG A 150 -12.15 -10.65 -5.49
CA ARG A 150 -12.45 -12.02 -5.04
C ARG A 150 -11.21 -12.75 -4.52
N GLN A 151 -10.05 -12.40 -5.05
CA GLN A 151 -8.79 -13.04 -4.68
C GLN A 151 -8.20 -12.50 -3.37
N ILE A 152 -8.39 -11.21 -3.04
CA ILE A 152 -7.69 -10.56 -1.93
C ILE A 152 -8.58 -10.16 -0.75
N ALA A 153 -9.88 -9.90 -0.99
CA ALA A 153 -10.76 -9.30 0.00
C ALA A 153 -11.52 -10.35 0.82
N ASP A 154 -11.58 -10.15 2.13
CA ASP A 154 -12.42 -10.92 3.06
C ASP A 154 -13.87 -10.41 3.01
N ARG A 155 -14.03 -9.08 2.90
CA ARG A 155 -15.31 -8.37 2.80
C ARG A 155 -15.30 -7.40 1.62
N VAL A 156 -16.44 -7.15 1.05
CA VAL A 156 -16.61 -6.25 -0.11
C VAL A 156 -17.67 -5.20 0.20
N ALA A 157 -17.40 -3.98 -0.23
CA ALA A 157 -18.35 -2.89 -0.31
C ALA A 157 -18.52 -2.48 -1.77
N VAL A 158 -19.74 -2.60 -2.31
CA VAL A 158 -20.04 -2.26 -3.70
C VAL A 158 -20.51 -0.82 -3.77
N LEU A 159 -19.81 -0.01 -4.57
CA LEU A 159 -20.14 1.40 -4.81
C LEU A 159 -20.66 1.56 -6.24
N TYR A 160 -21.83 2.17 -6.39
CA TYR A 160 -22.39 2.53 -7.68
C TYR A 160 -22.84 3.99 -7.68
N ARG A 161 -22.34 4.78 -8.63
CA ARG A 161 -22.64 6.22 -8.76
C ARG A 161 -22.48 7.02 -7.45
N GLY A 162 -21.44 6.68 -6.66
CA GLY A 162 -21.13 7.36 -5.40
C GLY A 162 -22.01 6.94 -4.22
N LYS A 163 -22.85 5.91 -4.38
CA LYS A 163 -23.65 5.33 -3.30
C LYS A 163 -23.17 3.94 -2.95
N LEU A 164 -23.26 3.61 -1.68
CA LEU A 164 -23.00 2.27 -1.17
C LEU A 164 -24.26 1.42 -1.40
N GLU A 165 -24.15 0.41 -2.27
CA GLU A 165 -25.28 -0.44 -2.65
C GLU A 165 -25.32 -1.70 -1.79
N GLU A 166 -24.17 -2.34 -1.56
CA GLU A 166 -24.09 -3.60 -0.83
C GLU A 166 -22.79 -3.70 -0.02
N VAL A 167 -22.86 -4.33 1.16
CA VAL A 167 -21.69 -4.67 1.97
C VAL A 167 -21.88 -6.06 2.55
N GLY A 168 -20.90 -6.94 2.36
CA GLY A 168 -20.97 -8.32 2.88
C GLY A 168 -19.64 -9.04 2.83
N ASN A 169 -19.66 -10.31 3.23
CA ASN A 169 -18.52 -11.19 2.99
C ASN A 169 -18.35 -11.39 1.48
N THR A 170 -17.13 -11.54 1.03
CA THR A 170 -16.84 -11.71 -0.40
C THR A 170 -17.61 -12.86 -1.01
N SER A 171 -17.68 -14.04 -0.33
CA SER A 171 -18.44 -15.18 -0.79
C SER A 171 -19.92 -14.88 -1.00
N ASP A 172 -20.54 -14.11 -0.11
CA ASP A 172 -21.97 -13.85 -0.12
C ASP A 172 -22.33 -12.86 -1.23
N VAL A 173 -21.58 -11.76 -1.32
CA VAL A 173 -21.78 -10.73 -2.34
C VAL A 173 -21.57 -11.29 -3.77
N PHE A 174 -20.60 -12.18 -3.98
CA PHE A 174 -20.32 -12.74 -5.30
C PHE A 174 -21.26 -13.89 -5.71
N ASN A 175 -21.77 -14.66 -4.76
CA ASN A 175 -22.61 -15.84 -5.07
C ASN A 175 -24.10 -15.55 -4.98
N SER A 176 -24.49 -14.51 -4.23
CA SER A 176 -25.90 -14.15 -4.00
C SER A 176 -26.05 -12.63 -3.89
N PRO A 177 -25.71 -11.88 -4.96
CA PRO A 177 -25.79 -10.42 -4.93
C PRO A 177 -27.21 -9.94 -4.64
N GLN A 178 -27.35 -8.89 -3.83
CA GLN A 178 -28.65 -8.29 -3.49
C GLN A 178 -28.93 -7.00 -4.29
N SER A 179 -27.97 -6.53 -5.08
CA SER A 179 -28.08 -5.31 -5.91
C SER A 179 -27.79 -5.61 -7.40
#